data_6ce624eb2f6799ef2cb1a4bc720319b1
#
_entry.id   6ce624eb2f6799ef2cb1a4bc720319b1
#
_cell.length_a   1.000
_cell.length_b   1.000
_cell.length_c   1.000
_cell.angle_alpha   90.00
_cell.angle_beta   90.00
_cell.angle_gamma   90.00
#
_symmetry.space_group_name_H-M   'P 1'
#
loop_
_entity.id
_entity.type
_entity.pdbx_description
1 polymer ?
#
loop_
_entity_poly.entity_id
_entity_poly.type
_entity_poly.pdbx_seq_one_letter_code
_entity_poly.pdbx_strand_id
1 'polypeptide(L)'
;LTPGSWEDTLVCVGNDVEALERVLRAHGHEIACVVMEGVMSNMGVIPPNPGYLKAVEALCREFEVLFYLDETVTGFRVAPGGVAELYGLKPDIVTYGKALGQGFPIAAIAGPNHIMESIEYGKVLHYGSHNAPRLGLFATKTMLEEMSRGNYAGYRKISEIGDQMTKRLNQAAADTGQNMRVQNIGSMFHPVFTDLDAITNYRDFCQTVNLAKYADFSQKMRDQGVFFSGNKILHNLSCTEHTQADIDTSIEAAGNALEQMSDNERI
;
A
#
# COMPACT_ATOMS: atom_id res chain seq x y z
N LEU A 1 6.12 14.82 17.32
CA LEU A 1 5.48 15.93 16.61
C LEU A 1 5.23 17.06 17.63
N THR A 2 5.45 18.29 17.20
CA THR A 2 5.07 19.48 18.02
C THR A 2 3.54 19.62 18.02
N PRO A 3 2.94 20.24 19.07
CA PRO A 3 1.48 20.42 19.11
C PRO A 3 0.90 21.04 17.84
N GLY A 4 1.51 22.07 17.27
CA GLY A 4 1.06 22.70 16.03
C GLY A 4 1.11 21.82 14.77
N SER A 5 1.77 20.64 14.83
CA SER A 5 1.86 19.75 13.65
C SER A 5 0.54 19.04 13.29
N TRP A 6 -0.41 18.96 14.22
CA TRP A 6 -1.71 18.33 13.99
C TRP A 6 -2.90 19.29 14.12
N GLU A 7 -2.68 20.52 14.57
CA GLU A 7 -3.75 21.52 14.72
C GLU A 7 -4.40 21.85 13.37
N ASP A 8 -3.59 21.84 12.30
CA ASP A 8 -4.03 22.10 10.92
C ASP A 8 -4.36 20.80 10.15
N THR A 9 -4.56 19.67 10.85
CA THR A 9 -4.83 18.37 10.21
C THR A 9 -6.11 17.75 10.75
N LEU A 10 -7.08 17.53 9.87
CA LEU A 10 -8.30 16.80 10.16
C LEU A 10 -8.16 15.35 9.68
N VAL A 11 -8.50 14.39 10.56
CA VAL A 11 -8.36 12.97 10.25
C VAL A 11 -9.73 12.34 9.99
N CYS A 12 -9.89 11.75 8.80
CA CYS A 12 -11.08 10.98 8.44
C CYS A 12 -10.80 9.48 8.45
N VAL A 13 -11.85 8.69 8.69
CA VAL A 13 -11.78 7.24 8.57
C VAL A 13 -11.68 6.86 7.09
N GLY A 14 -10.67 6.08 6.73
CA GLY A 14 -10.55 5.54 5.37
C GLY A 14 -11.72 4.60 5.04
N ASN A 15 -12.08 4.54 3.77
CA ASN A 15 -13.24 3.78 3.27
C ASN A 15 -14.62 4.26 3.79
N ASP A 16 -14.69 5.47 4.36
CA ASP A 16 -15.91 6.13 4.83
C ASP A 16 -16.12 7.46 4.08
N VAL A 17 -16.90 7.43 3.00
CA VAL A 17 -17.19 8.61 2.17
C VAL A 17 -17.98 9.66 2.97
N GLU A 18 -18.93 9.21 3.80
CA GLU A 18 -19.78 10.13 4.57
C GLU A 18 -18.96 10.89 5.63
N ALA A 19 -17.96 10.24 6.22
CA ALA A 19 -17.06 10.91 7.17
C ALA A 19 -16.29 12.04 6.48
N LEU A 20 -15.76 11.80 5.27
CA LEU A 20 -15.07 12.83 4.49
C LEU A 20 -16.03 13.95 4.10
N GLU A 21 -17.22 13.62 3.60
CA GLU A 21 -18.22 14.60 3.18
C GLU A 21 -18.62 15.51 4.36
N ARG A 22 -18.84 14.95 5.56
CA ARG A 22 -19.14 15.76 6.77
C ARG A 22 -18.04 16.76 7.09
N VAL A 23 -16.77 16.34 6.99
CA VAL A 23 -15.61 17.22 7.24
C VAL A 23 -15.53 18.31 6.18
N LEU A 24 -15.68 17.98 4.89
CA LEU A 24 -15.63 18.96 3.80
C LEU A 24 -16.80 19.96 3.89
N ARG A 25 -18.01 19.54 4.26
CA ARG A 25 -19.14 20.45 4.46
C ARG A 25 -18.92 21.41 5.63
N ALA A 26 -18.25 20.97 6.68
CA ALA A 26 -17.99 21.80 7.85
C ALA A 26 -16.80 22.75 7.68
N HIS A 27 -15.74 22.31 7.00
CA HIS A 27 -14.42 22.96 6.97
C HIS A 27 -13.84 23.16 5.55
N GLY A 28 -14.55 22.81 4.49
CA GLY A 28 -13.98 22.80 3.12
C GLY A 28 -13.34 24.13 2.70
N HIS A 29 -13.87 25.25 3.17
CA HIS A 29 -13.33 26.59 2.88
C HIS A 29 -11.94 26.87 3.55
N GLU A 30 -11.50 26.03 4.49
CA GLU A 30 -10.21 26.12 5.16
C GLU A 30 -9.24 24.99 4.73
N ILE A 31 -9.76 23.95 4.06
CA ILE A 31 -8.99 22.76 3.67
C ILE A 31 -8.26 23.01 2.34
N ALA A 32 -6.94 22.90 2.37
CA ALA A 32 -6.12 23.01 1.16
C ALA A 32 -6.16 21.74 0.31
N CYS A 33 -6.08 20.57 0.94
CA CYS A 33 -6.05 19.29 0.23
C CYS A 33 -6.58 18.12 1.08
N VAL A 34 -7.06 17.10 0.40
CA VAL A 34 -7.29 15.76 0.96
C VAL A 34 -6.09 14.90 0.57
N VAL A 35 -5.34 14.42 1.57
CA VAL A 35 -4.15 13.56 1.38
C VAL A 35 -4.52 12.15 1.78
N MET A 36 -4.26 11.16 0.89
CA MET A 36 -4.51 9.77 1.20
C MET A 36 -3.64 8.80 0.38
N GLU A 37 -3.40 7.61 0.91
CA GLU A 37 -3.04 6.44 0.12
C GLU A 37 -4.32 5.88 -0.52
N GLY A 38 -4.26 5.49 -1.81
CA GLY A 38 -5.41 4.83 -2.45
C GLY A 38 -5.63 3.39 -1.97
N VAL A 39 -4.58 2.79 -1.39
CA VAL A 39 -4.59 1.53 -0.64
C VAL A 39 -3.84 1.79 0.66
N MET A 40 -4.45 1.55 1.80
CA MET A 40 -3.75 1.66 3.08
C MET A 40 -2.77 0.49 3.23
N SER A 41 -1.54 0.71 2.80
CA SER A 41 -0.56 -0.36 2.56
C SER A 41 0.10 -0.90 3.83
N ASN A 42 0.23 -0.06 4.89
CA ASN A 42 0.96 -0.40 6.10
C ASN A 42 0.09 -0.90 7.26
N MET A 43 -1.10 -1.43 6.99
CA MET A 43 -2.07 -1.87 8.00
C MET A 43 -2.83 -3.11 7.55
N GLY A 44 -2.13 -4.09 6.95
CA GLY A 44 -2.76 -5.29 6.44
C GLY A 44 -3.15 -5.22 4.96
N VAL A 45 -2.66 -4.23 4.23
CA VAL A 45 -3.01 -4.00 2.80
C VAL A 45 -4.53 -3.89 2.64
N ILE A 46 -5.09 -2.76 3.03
CA ILE A 46 -6.53 -2.52 2.99
C ILE A 46 -6.90 -1.90 1.63
N PRO A 47 -7.58 -2.64 0.73
CA PRO A 47 -8.06 -2.09 -0.53
C PRO A 47 -9.16 -1.05 -0.30
N PRO A 48 -9.35 -0.11 -1.24
CA PRO A 48 -10.49 0.78 -1.19
C PRO A 48 -11.79 0.01 -1.44
N ASN A 49 -12.85 0.36 -0.72
CA ASN A 49 -14.18 -0.14 -1.01
C ASN A 49 -14.62 0.24 -2.44
N PRO A 50 -15.46 -0.56 -3.09
CA PRO A 50 -15.97 -0.24 -4.42
C PRO A 50 -16.55 1.18 -4.47
N GLY A 51 -16.06 2.00 -5.40
CA GLY A 51 -16.51 3.38 -5.60
C GLY A 51 -15.92 4.42 -4.65
N TYR A 52 -15.26 4.03 -3.56
CA TYR A 52 -14.74 4.96 -2.54
C TYR A 52 -13.81 6.02 -3.13
N LEU A 53 -12.77 5.63 -3.87
CA LEU A 53 -11.80 6.58 -4.43
C LEU A 53 -12.43 7.55 -5.43
N LYS A 54 -13.40 7.09 -6.21
CA LYS A 54 -14.16 7.96 -7.13
C LYS A 54 -15.03 8.95 -6.39
N ALA A 55 -15.63 8.56 -5.29
CA ALA A 55 -16.41 9.46 -4.45
C ALA A 55 -15.50 10.52 -3.78
N VAL A 56 -14.32 10.13 -3.30
CA VAL A 56 -13.32 11.08 -2.77
C VAL A 56 -12.92 12.10 -3.84
N GLU A 57 -12.57 11.63 -5.05
CA GLU A 57 -12.23 12.51 -6.17
C GLU A 57 -13.38 13.50 -6.48
N ALA A 58 -14.63 13.02 -6.51
CA ALA A 58 -15.80 13.85 -6.77
C ALA A 58 -16.01 14.92 -5.68
N LEU A 59 -15.90 14.53 -4.41
CA LEU A 59 -15.99 15.46 -3.28
C LEU A 59 -14.89 16.53 -3.32
N CYS A 60 -13.65 16.15 -3.63
CA CYS A 60 -12.56 17.12 -3.77
C CYS A 60 -12.88 18.16 -4.86
N ARG A 61 -13.48 17.73 -6.00
CA ARG A 61 -13.92 18.65 -7.05
C ARG A 61 -15.08 19.53 -6.62
N GLU A 62 -16.09 18.97 -5.93
CA GLU A 62 -17.27 19.71 -5.45
C GLU A 62 -16.88 20.84 -4.49
N PHE A 63 -15.92 20.56 -3.58
CA PHE A 63 -15.48 21.51 -2.56
C PHE A 63 -14.26 22.35 -2.97
N GLU A 64 -13.78 22.22 -4.22
CA GLU A 64 -12.58 22.93 -4.74
C GLU A 64 -11.32 22.71 -3.90
N VAL A 65 -11.18 21.50 -3.32
CA VAL A 65 -10.06 21.06 -2.49
C VAL A 65 -9.14 20.19 -3.35
N LEU A 66 -7.82 20.33 -3.20
CA LEU A 66 -6.87 19.51 -3.97
C LEU A 66 -6.94 18.05 -3.54
N PHE A 67 -6.95 17.15 -4.53
CA PHE A 67 -6.83 15.71 -4.30
C PHE A 67 -5.36 15.31 -4.41
N TYR A 68 -4.74 15.00 -3.26
CA TYR A 68 -3.36 14.53 -3.18
C TYR A 68 -3.34 13.03 -2.92
N LEU A 69 -2.85 12.26 -3.89
CA LEU A 69 -2.72 10.81 -3.82
C LEU A 69 -1.27 10.43 -3.49
N ASP A 70 -1.05 9.77 -2.35
CA ASP A 70 0.25 9.21 -2.01
C ASP A 70 0.42 7.82 -2.66
N GLU A 71 1.21 7.79 -3.72
CA GLU A 71 1.60 6.59 -4.46
C GLU A 71 3.02 6.12 -4.10
N THR A 72 3.53 6.53 -2.94
CA THR A 72 4.89 6.14 -2.51
C THR A 72 5.07 4.62 -2.43
N VAL A 73 4.02 3.89 -2.08
CA VAL A 73 4.02 2.41 -2.04
C VAL A 73 3.41 1.81 -3.30
N THR A 74 2.28 2.33 -3.73
CA THR A 74 1.43 1.76 -4.79
C THR A 74 1.89 2.12 -6.20
N GLY A 75 2.54 3.26 -6.36
CA GLY A 75 3.06 3.72 -7.64
C GLY A 75 4.10 2.76 -8.23
N PHE A 76 3.94 2.45 -9.51
CA PHE A 76 4.78 1.48 -10.22
C PHE A 76 4.81 0.08 -9.56
N ARG A 77 3.78 -0.24 -8.76
CA ARG A 77 3.67 -1.50 -8.03
C ARG A 77 2.38 -2.26 -8.36
N VAL A 78 1.23 -1.61 -8.26
CA VAL A 78 -0.08 -2.24 -8.51
C VAL A 78 -0.50 -2.16 -9.98
N ALA A 79 -0.01 -1.16 -10.69
CA ALA A 79 -0.16 -0.95 -12.12
C ALA A 79 0.97 -0.01 -12.61
N PRO A 80 1.21 0.15 -13.92
CA PRO A 80 2.19 1.08 -14.45
C PRO A 80 2.03 2.52 -13.94
N GLY A 81 0.81 3.02 -13.88
CA GLY A 81 0.46 4.32 -13.31
C GLY A 81 -0.14 4.25 -11.90
N GLY A 82 0.15 3.17 -11.15
CA GLY A 82 -0.29 3.02 -9.76
C GLY A 82 -1.79 2.87 -9.57
N VAL A 83 -2.27 3.30 -8.41
CA VAL A 83 -3.71 3.31 -8.04
C VAL A 83 -4.48 4.31 -8.91
N ALA A 84 -3.85 5.42 -9.26
CA ALA A 84 -4.48 6.42 -10.13
C ALA A 84 -4.91 5.80 -11.47
N GLU A 85 -4.04 5.03 -12.12
CA GLU A 85 -4.38 4.29 -13.35
C GLU A 85 -5.40 3.20 -13.08
N LEU A 86 -5.15 2.37 -12.06
CA LEU A 86 -5.97 1.19 -11.76
C LEU A 86 -7.46 1.54 -11.54
N TYR A 87 -7.73 2.69 -10.91
CA TYR A 87 -9.08 3.17 -10.62
C TYR A 87 -9.51 4.35 -11.50
N GLY A 88 -8.70 4.75 -12.48
CA GLY A 88 -9.00 5.84 -13.42
C GLY A 88 -9.14 7.20 -12.74
N LEU A 89 -8.35 7.48 -11.69
CA LEU A 89 -8.38 8.74 -10.94
C LEU A 89 -7.56 9.83 -11.64
N LYS A 90 -7.86 11.07 -11.30
CA LYS A 90 -7.12 12.26 -11.78
C LYS A 90 -6.72 13.12 -10.56
N PRO A 91 -5.76 12.70 -9.75
CA PRO A 91 -5.30 13.50 -8.62
C PRO A 91 -4.63 14.80 -9.09
N ASP A 92 -4.66 15.81 -8.21
CA ASP A 92 -3.99 17.08 -8.45
C ASP A 92 -2.51 17.03 -8.08
N ILE A 93 -2.17 16.23 -7.07
CA ILE A 93 -0.79 15.99 -6.65
C ILE A 93 -0.61 14.49 -6.43
N VAL A 94 0.52 13.96 -6.88
CA VAL A 94 0.91 12.57 -6.65
C VAL A 94 2.35 12.51 -6.18
N THR A 95 2.63 11.71 -5.17
CA THR A 95 4.00 11.39 -4.75
C THR A 95 4.36 9.94 -5.07
N TYR A 96 5.60 9.74 -5.54
CA TYR A 96 6.16 8.44 -5.88
C TYR A 96 7.48 8.21 -5.15
N GLY A 97 7.79 6.96 -4.84
CA GLY A 97 9.05 6.56 -4.22
C GLY A 97 9.25 5.04 -4.35
N LYS A 98 9.99 4.46 -3.44
CA LYS A 98 10.19 3.00 -3.29
C LYS A 98 10.40 2.26 -4.62
N ALA A 99 9.34 1.68 -5.22
CA ALA A 99 9.42 0.94 -6.48
C ALA A 99 10.00 1.77 -7.63
N LEU A 100 9.77 3.08 -7.63
CA LEU A 100 10.35 4.00 -8.60
C LEU A 100 11.88 3.88 -8.68
N GLY A 101 12.54 3.77 -7.53
CA GLY A 101 14.00 3.77 -7.42
C GLY A 101 14.64 2.38 -7.35
N GLN A 102 13.86 1.30 -7.20
CA GLN A 102 14.39 -0.07 -7.06
C GLN A 102 15.52 -0.20 -6.02
N GLY A 103 15.35 0.44 -4.87
CA GLY A 103 16.34 0.47 -3.79
C GLY A 103 17.29 1.68 -3.82
N PHE A 104 17.32 2.44 -4.89
CA PHE A 104 18.04 3.72 -4.91
C PHE A 104 17.20 4.85 -4.30
N PRO A 105 17.84 5.82 -3.61
CA PRO A 105 17.15 6.92 -2.95
C PRO A 105 16.67 7.95 -3.97
N ILE A 106 15.48 7.74 -4.51
CA ILE A 106 14.81 8.67 -5.43
C ILE A 106 13.32 8.70 -5.09
N ALA A 107 12.73 9.87 -5.19
CA ALA A 107 11.31 10.11 -5.10
C ALA A 107 10.91 11.17 -6.13
N ALA A 108 9.63 11.25 -6.44
CA ALA A 108 9.09 12.25 -7.34
C ALA A 108 7.77 12.79 -6.79
N ILE A 109 7.51 14.04 -7.09
CA ILE A 109 6.21 14.68 -6.98
C ILE A 109 5.74 15.07 -8.38
N ALA A 110 4.50 14.81 -8.70
CA ALA A 110 3.92 15.12 -10.00
C ALA A 110 2.54 15.75 -9.84
N GLY A 111 2.16 16.55 -10.82
CA GLY A 111 0.86 17.21 -10.89
C GLY A 111 0.71 17.99 -12.20
N PRO A 112 -0.44 18.63 -12.44
CA PRO A 112 -0.63 19.47 -13.60
C PRO A 112 0.23 20.75 -13.52
N ASN A 113 0.56 21.32 -14.68
CA ASN A 113 1.48 22.46 -14.79
C ASN A 113 1.11 23.63 -13.87
N HIS A 114 -0.15 24.00 -13.79
CA HIS A 114 -0.60 25.14 -12.98
C HIS A 114 -0.32 24.98 -11.47
N ILE A 115 -0.15 23.76 -10.97
CA ILE A 115 0.27 23.47 -9.60
C ILE A 115 1.80 23.42 -9.54
N MET A 116 2.45 22.71 -10.47
CA MET A 116 3.89 22.50 -10.48
C MET A 116 4.70 23.76 -10.76
N GLU A 117 4.15 24.75 -11.46
CA GLU A 117 4.72 26.07 -11.66
C GLU A 117 5.08 26.80 -10.36
N SER A 118 4.41 26.44 -9.25
CA SER A 118 4.76 26.96 -7.91
C SER A 118 6.17 26.58 -7.48
N ILE A 119 6.68 25.44 -7.94
CA ILE A 119 8.05 24.98 -7.72
C ILE A 119 8.99 25.66 -8.73
N GLU A 120 8.63 25.65 -10.01
CA GLU A 120 9.45 26.20 -11.10
C GLU A 120 9.77 27.69 -10.89
N TYR A 121 8.79 28.48 -10.50
CA TYR A 121 8.96 29.92 -10.24
C TYR A 121 9.41 30.25 -8.81
N GLY A 122 9.86 29.26 -8.04
CA GLY A 122 10.49 29.45 -6.73
C GLY A 122 9.55 29.90 -5.61
N LYS A 123 8.23 29.77 -5.79
CA LYS A 123 7.26 30.03 -4.71
C LYS A 123 7.33 28.95 -3.63
N VAL A 124 7.60 27.71 -4.05
CA VAL A 124 7.85 26.57 -3.19
C VAL A 124 9.27 26.08 -3.41
N LEU A 125 10.08 26.06 -2.36
CA LEU A 125 11.48 25.61 -2.44
C LEU A 125 11.52 24.09 -2.62
N HIS A 126 12.09 23.63 -3.74
CA HIS A 126 12.28 22.22 -4.05
C HIS A 126 13.67 21.98 -4.66
N TYR A 127 14.71 22.17 -3.86
CA TYR A 127 16.06 21.87 -4.28
C TYR A 127 16.90 21.33 -3.12
N GLY A 128 17.95 20.59 -3.46
CA GLY A 128 18.91 20.03 -2.51
C GLY A 128 20.06 19.36 -3.24
N SER A 129 21.22 19.30 -2.58
CA SER A 129 22.45 18.74 -3.15
C SER A 129 22.32 17.30 -3.63
N HIS A 130 21.38 16.55 -3.08
CA HIS A 130 21.13 15.13 -3.40
C HIS A 130 19.86 14.90 -4.20
N ASN A 131 19.19 15.96 -4.66
CA ASN A 131 18.00 15.81 -5.49
C ASN A 131 18.36 15.24 -6.87
N ALA A 132 17.48 14.40 -7.41
CA ALA A 132 17.66 13.73 -8.70
C ALA A 132 19.05 13.06 -8.88
N PRO A 133 19.47 12.17 -7.95
CA PRO A 133 20.77 11.53 -8.04
C PRO A 133 20.85 10.69 -9.32
N ARG A 134 21.94 10.80 -10.08
CA ARG A 134 22.09 10.16 -11.39
C ARG A 134 21.85 8.66 -11.34
N LEU A 135 22.37 7.96 -10.32
CA LEU A 135 22.16 6.51 -10.16
C LEU A 135 20.69 6.17 -9.96
N GLY A 136 19.97 6.95 -9.16
CA GLY A 136 18.52 6.80 -8.97
C GLY A 136 17.75 7.01 -10.27
N LEU A 137 18.11 8.03 -11.07
CA LEU A 137 17.48 8.26 -12.38
C LEU A 137 17.74 7.11 -13.36
N PHE A 138 18.96 6.55 -13.40
CA PHE A 138 19.26 5.38 -14.23
C PHE A 138 18.48 4.14 -13.76
N ALA A 139 18.42 3.90 -12.46
CA ALA A 139 17.64 2.79 -11.91
C ALA A 139 16.15 2.93 -12.26
N THR A 140 15.57 4.13 -12.09
CA THR A 140 14.20 4.44 -12.48
C THR A 140 13.95 4.17 -13.97
N LYS A 141 14.84 4.69 -14.84
CA LYS A 141 14.73 4.48 -16.28
C LYS A 141 14.75 2.99 -16.62
N THR A 142 15.73 2.26 -16.09
CA THR A 142 15.85 0.81 -16.33
C THR A 142 14.61 0.05 -15.86
N MET A 143 14.11 0.37 -14.67
CA MET A 143 12.89 -0.24 -14.14
C MET A 143 11.68 0.00 -15.06
N LEU A 144 11.48 1.24 -15.50
CA LEU A 144 10.38 1.60 -16.39
C LEU A 144 10.49 0.87 -17.73
N GLU A 145 11.69 0.78 -18.31
CA GLU A 145 11.95 0.06 -19.55
C GLU A 145 11.69 -1.44 -19.41
N GLU A 146 12.20 -2.07 -18.35
CA GLU A 146 11.99 -3.50 -18.08
C GLU A 146 10.53 -3.83 -17.83
N MET A 147 9.86 -3.07 -16.96
CA MET A 147 8.47 -3.34 -16.62
C MET A 147 7.48 -3.02 -17.75
N SER A 148 7.88 -2.21 -18.75
CA SER A 148 7.05 -1.95 -19.94
C SER A 148 7.14 -3.06 -20.99
N ARG A 149 8.14 -3.93 -20.93
CA ARG A 149 8.34 -5.03 -21.90
C ARG A 149 7.13 -5.98 -21.94
N GLY A 150 6.89 -6.55 -23.12
CA GLY A 150 5.81 -7.52 -23.32
C GLY A 150 4.42 -6.94 -22.95
N ASN A 151 4.20 -5.67 -23.25
CA ASN A 151 2.96 -4.96 -22.89
C ASN A 151 2.69 -5.08 -21.38
N TYR A 152 3.66 -4.67 -20.56
CA TYR A 152 3.60 -4.67 -19.11
C TYR A 152 3.45 -6.07 -18.48
N ALA A 153 4.06 -7.10 -19.10
CA ALA A 153 3.98 -8.48 -18.61
C ALA A 153 4.49 -8.64 -17.17
N GLY A 154 5.48 -7.84 -16.77
CA GLY A 154 5.99 -7.83 -15.39
C GLY A 154 4.92 -7.54 -14.34
N TYR A 155 4.06 -6.54 -14.59
CA TYR A 155 2.95 -6.21 -13.68
C TYR A 155 1.93 -7.33 -13.58
N ARG A 156 1.59 -7.99 -14.69
CA ARG A 156 0.68 -9.15 -14.66
C ARG A 156 1.28 -10.28 -13.84
N LYS A 157 2.56 -10.62 -14.09
CA LYS A 157 3.25 -11.68 -13.35
C LYS A 157 3.25 -11.42 -11.84
N ILE A 158 3.64 -10.24 -11.38
CA ILE A 158 3.69 -9.93 -9.94
C ILE A 158 2.29 -9.90 -9.31
N SER A 159 1.26 -9.48 -10.04
CA SER A 159 -0.12 -9.52 -9.57
C SER A 159 -0.62 -10.96 -9.42
N GLU A 160 -0.39 -11.82 -10.42
CA GLU A 160 -0.74 -13.23 -10.37
C GLU A 160 -0.07 -13.96 -9.19
N ILE A 161 1.19 -13.62 -8.89
CA ILE A 161 1.89 -14.17 -7.72
C ILE A 161 1.23 -13.68 -6.42
N GLY A 162 0.91 -12.39 -6.31
CA GLY A 162 0.21 -11.84 -5.14
C GLY A 162 -1.14 -12.50 -4.91
N ASP A 163 -1.93 -12.72 -5.96
CA ASP A 163 -3.22 -13.41 -5.90
C ASP A 163 -3.07 -14.87 -5.48
N GLN A 164 -2.08 -15.59 -6.03
CA GLN A 164 -1.79 -16.98 -5.64
C GLN A 164 -1.38 -17.07 -4.16
N MET A 165 -0.47 -16.20 -3.72
CA MET A 165 -0.04 -16.14 -2.33
C MET A 165 -1.22 -15.90 -1.41
N THR A 166 -2.05 -14.90 -1.71
CA THR A 166 -3.23 -14.55 -0.91
C THR A 166 -4.22 -15.70 -0.81
N LYS A 167 -4.57 -16.31 -1.94
CA LYS A 167 -5.51 -17.43 -1.97
C LYS A 167 -5.01 -18.63 -1.17
N ARG A 168 -3.74 -19.00 -1.37
CA ARG A 168 -3.16 -20.22 -0.75
C ARG A 168 -2.86 -20.01 0.73
N LEU A 169 -2.46 -18.81 1.16
CA LEU A 169 -2.29 -18.48 2.59
C LEU A 169 -3.63 -18.49 3.33
N ASN A 170 -4.70 -17.95 2.73
CA ASN A 170 -6.04 -18.04 3.31
C ASN A 170 -6.54 -19.49 3.41
N GLN A 171 -6.21 -20.33 2.42
CA GLN A 171 -6.51 -21.75 2.48
C GLN A 171 -5.73 -22.45 3.61
N ALA A 172 -4.43 -22.20 3.74
CA ALA A 172 -3.61 -22.77 4.82
C ALA A 172 -4.14 -22.37 6.21
N ALA A 173 -4.61 -21.12 6.36
CA ALA A 173 -5.24 -20.67 7.59
C ALA A 173 -6.54 -21.44 7.89
N ALA A 174 -7.38 -21.66 6.88
CA ALA A 174 -8.63 -22.42 7.02
C ALA A 174 -8.36 -23.89 7.37
N ASP A 175 -7.38 -24.52 6.71
CA ASP A 175 -7.01 -25.93 6.92
C ASP A 175 -6.46 -26.18 8.35
N THR A 176 -5.79 -25.17 8.93
CA THR A 176 -5.24 -25.24 10.29
C THR A 176 -6.14 -24.64 11.38
N GLY A 177 -7.31 -24.11 11.01
CA GLY A 177 -8.27 -23.50 11.92
C GLY A 177 -7.79 -22.18 12.54
N GLN A 178 -6.80 -21.51 11.93
CA GLN A 178 -6.30 -20.24 12.42
C GLN A 178 -7.10 -19.04 11.88
N ASN A 179 -7.35 -18.06 12.76
CA ASN A 179 -8.04 -16.81 12.41
C ASN A 179 -7.12 -15.85 11.65
N MET A 180 -6.46 -16.33 10.60
CA MET A 180 -5.62 -15.51 9.74
C MET A 180 -6.40 -15.12 8.48
N ARG A 181 -6.27 -13.85 8.08
CA ARG A 181 -6.79 -13.31 6.82
C ARG A 181 -5.66 -12.66 6.04
N VAL A 182 -5.66 -12.84 4.75
CA VAL A 182 -4.71 -12.19 3.85
C VAL A 182 -5.50 -11.39 2.84
N GLN A 183 -5.23 -10.10 2.78
CA GLN A 183 -5.76 -9.18 1.78
C GLN A 183 -4.64 -8.77 0.84
N ASN A 184 -4.95 -8.51 -0.41
CA ASN A 184 -3.96 -8.05 -1.39
C ASN A 184 -4.53 -7.04 -2.38
N ILE A 185 -3.60 -6.36 -3.03
CA ILE A 185 -3.82 -5.65 -4.28
C ILE A 185 -2.58 -5.79 -5.16
N GLY A 186 -2.74 -6.36 -6.34
CA GLY A 186 -1.61 -6.67 -7.21
C GLY A 186 -0.56 -7.50 -6.48
N SER A 187 0.68 -7.00 -6.45
CA SER A 187 1.82 -7.68 -5.84
C SER A 187 1.92 -7.51 -4.31
N MET A 188 1.07 -6.69 -3.70
CA MET A 188 1.12 -6.40 -2.27
C MET A 188 0.13 -7.27 -1.51
N PHE A 189 0.57 -7.91 -0.44
CA PHE A 189 -0.27 -8.71 0.45
C PHE A 189 0.26 -8.67 1.89
N HIS A 190 -0.62 -8.93 2.85
CA HIS A 190 -0.21 -9.04 4.26
C HIS A 190 -1.13 -9.96 5.04
N PRO A 191 -0.60 -10.98 5.75
CA PRO A 191 -1.37 -11.77 6.70
C PRO A 191 -1.70 -10.95 7.95
N VAL A 192 -2.95 -10.98 8.37
CA VAL A 192 -3.42 -10.43 9.65
C VAL A 192 -4.16 -11.51 10.43
N PHE A 193 -3.96 -11.56 11.75
CA PHE A 193 -4.70 -12.47 12.64
C PHE A 193 -5.85 -11.70 13.26
N THR A 194 -7.07 -12.01 12.85
CA THR A 194 -8.29 -11.29 13.22
C THR A 194 -9.51 -12.20 13.10
N ASP A 195 -10.55 -11.93 13.88
CA ASP A 195 -11.85 -12.60 13.78
C ASP A 195 -12.78 -11.98 12.72
N LEU A 196 -12.36 -10.85 12.11
CA LEU A 196 -13.10 -10.24 11.01
C LEU A 196 -12.86 -10.99 9.70
N ASP A 197 -13.83 -10.97 8.83
CA ASP A 197 -13.69 -11.51 7.46
C ASP A 197 -12.76 -10.67 6.60
N ALA A 198 -12.70 -9.36 6.85
CA ALA A 198 -11.79 -8.42 6.21
C ALA A 198 -11.53 -7.21 7.11
N ILE A 199 -10.33 -6.62 6.99
CA ILE A 199 -10.00 -5.32 7.55
C ILE A 199 -10.39 -4.26 6.52
N THR A 200 -11.19 -3.28 6.90
CA THR A 200 -11.70 -2.26 5.99
C THR A 200 -11.15 -0.86 6.25
N ASN A 201 -10.60 -0.63 7.44
CA ASN A 201 -10.03 0.66 7.84
C ASN A 201 -9.01 0.50 8.99
N TYR A 202 -8.34 1.59 9.34
CA TYR A 202 -7.32 1.60 10.40
C TYR A 202 -7.88 1.25 11.78
N ARG A 203 -9.13 1.60 12.07
CA ARG A 203 -9.75 1.32 13.38
C ARG A 203 -9.99 -0.19 13.55
N ASP A 204 -10.48 -0.86 12.51
CA ASP A 204 -10.62 -2.32 12.48
C ASP A 204 -9.26 -2.97 12.76
N PHE A 205 -8.21 -2.51 12.06
CA PHE A 205 -6.86 -3.02 12.27
C PHE A 205 -6.40 -2.88 13.71
N CYS A 206 -6.50 -1.68 14.29
CA CYS A 206 -6.06 -1.42 15.65
C CYS A 206 -6.85 -2.16 16.73
N GLN A 207 -8.14 -2.41 16.49
CA GLN A 207 -9.03 -3.01 17.48
C GLN A 207 -9.05 -4.53 17.44
N THR A 208 -8.78 -5.14 16.29
CA THR A 208 -9.03 -6.57 16.10
C THR A 208 -7.80 -7.38 15.73
N VAL A 209 -6.72 -6.76 15.22
CA VAL A 209 -5.55 -7.51 14.76
C VAL A 209 -4.63 -7.91 15.91
N ASN A 210 -4.37 -9.21 16.01
CA ASN A 210 -3.42 -9.76 16.98
C ASN A 210 -1.98 -9.71 16.44
N LEU A 211 -1.28 -8.62 16.77
CA LEU A 211 0.11 -8.40 16.36
C LEU A 211 1.10 -9.39 16.97
N ALA A 212 0.78 -10.01 18.10
CA ALA A 212 1.65 -11.03 18.72
C ALA A 212 1.60 -12.33 17.91
N LYS A 213 0.41 -12.77 17.48
CA LYS A 213 0.28 -13.93 16.57
C LYS A 213 1.02 -13.73 15.26
N TYR A 214 0.95 -12.53 14.65
CA TYR A 214 1.74 -12.24 13.46
C TYR A 214 3.24 -12.33 13.71
N ALA A 215 3.72 -11.81 14.86
CA ALA A 215 5.14 -11.89 15.20
C ALA A 215 5.62 -13.35 15.33
N ASP A 216 4.85 -14.21 15.98
CA ASP A 216 5.14 -15.64 16.11
C ASP A 216 5.13 -16.33 14.74
N PHE A 217 4.09 -16.10 13.93
CA PHE A 217 3.99 -16.59 12.56
C PHE A 217 5.22 -16.19 11.72
N SER A 218 5.55 -14.91 11.69
CA SER A 218 6.67 -14.42 10.89
C SER A 218 8.03 -14.95 11.38
N GLN A 219 8.17 -15.24 12.66
CA GLN A 219 9.38 -15.90 13.20
C GLN A 219 9.47 -17.35 12.73
N LYS A 220 8.37 -18.13 12.84
CA LYS A 220 8.31 -19.52 12.36
C LYS A 220 8.53 -19.65 10.85
N MET A 221 8.10 -18.67 10.07
CA MET A 221 8.42 -18.58 8.63
C MET A 221 9.94 -18.42 8.41
N ARG A 222 10.58 -17.50 9.15
CA ARG A 222 12.04 -17.28 9.06
C ARG A 222 12.84 -18.50 9.47
N ASP A 223 12.42 -19.22 10.50
CA ASP A 223 13.07 -20.45 10.98
C ASP A 223 13.06 -21.55 9.90
N GLN A 224 12.15 -21.47 8.94
CA GLN A 224 12.05 -22.35 7.77
C GLN A 224 12.69 -21.73 6.51
N GLY A 225 13.43 -20.62 6.63
CA GLY A 225 14.13 -19.97 5.52
C GLY A 225 13.25 -19.07 4.64
N VAL A 226 12.01 -18.79 5.04
CA VAL A 226 11.10 -17.90 4.31
C VAL A 226 10.95 -16.57 5.03
N PHE A 227 11.36 -15.47 4.38
CA PHE A 227 11.30 -14.16 4.96
C PHE A 227 9.95 -13.48 4.69
N PHE A 228 9.14 -13.33 5.72
CA PHE A 228 8.06 -12.37 5.77
C PHE A 228 8.48 -11.17 6.62
N SER A 229 7.92 -9.98 6.32
CA SER A 229 8.27 -8.77 7.05
C SER A 229 8.18 -8.99 8.56
N GLY A 230 9.28 -8.75 9.28
CA GLY A 230 9.28 -8.79 10.75
C GLY A 230 8.56 -7.59 11.38
N ASN A 231 8.29 -6.56 10.60
CA ASN A 231 7.44 -5.45 11.02
C ASN A 231 5.97 -5.87 10.86
N LYS A 232 5.25 -5.83 11.96
CA LYS A 232 3.90 -6.40 12.11
C LYS A 232 2.82 -5.70 11.29
N ILE A 233 3.14 -4.54 10.72
CA ILE A 233 2.21 -3.72 9.95
C ILE A 233 2.60 -3.55 8.48
N LEU A 234 3.88 -3.82 8.14
CA LEU A 234 4.37 -3.63 6.78
C LEU A 234 4.00 -4.80 5.87
N HIS A 235 3.49 -4.45 4.71
CA HIS A 235 3.13 -5.38 3.65
C HIS A 235 4.31 -6.22 3.14
N ASN A 236 4.00 -7.39 2.60
CA ASN A 236 4.89 -8.22 1.81
C ASN A 236 4.68 -7.93 0.32
N LEU A 237 5.68 -8.20 -0.50
CA LEU A 237 5.69 -7.87 -1.91
C LEU A 237 6.18 -9.06 -2.73
N SER A 238 5.53 -9.31 -3.86
CA SER A 238 6.10 -10.18 -4.90
C SER A 238 6.95 -9.37 -5.88
N CYS A 239 7.86 -10.05 -6.58
CA CYS A 239 8.67 -9.48 -7.66
C CYS A 239 8.71 -10.43 -8.86
N THR A 240 9.24 -9.96 -9.98
CA THR A 240 9.32 -10.73 -11.24
C THR A 240 10.22 -11.95 -11.15
N GLU A 241 11.12 -12.01 -10.18
CA GLU A 241 12.07 -13.13 -10.01
C GLU A 241 11.47 -14.30 -9.20
N HIS A 242 10.38 -14.11 -8.48
CA HIS A 242 9.70 -15.22 -7.81
C HIS A 242 9.21 -16.27 -8.81
N THR A 243 9.52 -17.52 -8.51
CA THR A 243 9.12 -18.69 -9.26
C THR A 243 7.96 -19.42 -8.59
N GLN A 244 7.37 -20.39 -9.29
CA GLN A 244 6.37 -21.26 -8.67
C GLN A 244 6.93 -22.05 -7.49
N ALA A 245 8.20 -22.46 -7.54
CA ALA A 245 8.85 -23.15 -6.43
C ALA A 245 8.98 -22.28 -5.18
N ASP A 246 9.25 -20.97 -5.35
CA ASP A 246 9.32 -20.04 -4.21
C ASP A 246 7.95 -19.88 -3.56
N ILE A 247 6.89 -19.82 -4.37
CA ILE A 247 5.50 -19.76 -3.87
C ILE A 247 5.18 -21.04 -3.10
N ASP A 248 5.47 -22.22 -3.68
CA ASP A 248 5.17 -23.52 -3.08
C ASP A 248 5.90 -23.70 -1.75
N THR A 249 7.20 -23.36 -1.68
CA THR A 249 8.00 -23.36 -0.47
C THR A 249 7.42 -22.40 0.59
N SER A 250 6.98 -21.22 0.17
CA SER A 250 6.40 -20.23 1.10
C SER A 250 5.08 -20.72 1.70
N ILE A 251 4.25 -21.39 0.91
CA ILE A 251 2.98 -21.92 1.39
C ILE A 251 3.16 -23.13 2.29
N GLU A 252 4.11 -24.02 1.97
CA GLU A 252 4.46 -25.14 2.84
C GLU A 252 4.95 -24.64 4.20
N ALA A 253 5.88 -23.70 4.21
CA ALA A 253 6.37 -23.08 5.44
C ALA A 253 5.24 -22.40 6.24
N ALA A 254 4.29 -21.75 5.57
CA ALA A 254 3.14 -21.13 6.23
C ALA A 254 2.21 -22.17 6.87
N GLY A 255 1.91 -23.27 6.18
CA GLY A 255 1.14 -24.38 6.74
C GLY A 255 1.77 -24.93 8.02
N ASN A 256 3.07 -25.28 7.95
CA ASN A 256 3.84 -25.77 9.12
C ASN A 256 3.85 -24.75 10.28
N ALA A 257 4.01 -23.45 9.98
CA ALA A 257 4.01 -22.40 10.99
C ALA A 257 2.65 -22.29 11.68
N LEU A 258 1.56 -22.34 10.93
CA LEU A 258 0.18 -22.24 11.45
C LEU A 258 -0.21 -23.48 12.27
N GLU A 259 0.20 -24.69 11.86
CA GLU A 259 0.01 -25.92 12.65
C GLU A 259 0.72 -25.83 14.01
N GLN A 260 1.97 -25.41 14.05
CA GLN A 260 2.73 -25.22 15.30
C GLN A 260 2.11 -24.17 16.23
N MET A 261 1.41 -23.16 15.69
CA MET A 261 0.68 -22.19 16.51
C MET A 261 -0.58 -22.78 17.12
N SER A 262 -1.28 -23.67 16.40
CA SER A 262 -2.48 -24.37 16.90
C SER A 262 -2.16 -25.28 18.08
N ASP A 263 -1.01 -25.95 18.07
CA ASP A 263 -0.62 -26.85 19.14
C ASP A 263 -0.32 -26.09 20.44
N ASN A 264 0.25 -24.89 20.35
CA ASN A 264 0.51 -24.04 21.50
C ASN A 264 -0.75 -23.45 22.17
N GLU A 265 -1.89 -23.39 21.48
CA GLU A 265 -3.16 -22.94 22.05
C GLU A 265 -3.93 -24.09 22.77
N ARG A 266 -3.48 -25.33 22.64
CA ARG A 266 -4.10 -26.53 23.26
C ARG A 266 -3.45 -26.94 24.58
N ILE A 267 -2.37 -26.28 25.00
CA ILE A 267 -1.66 -26.48 26.25
C ILE A 267 -2.02 -25.38 27.25
#